data_7aa5a86b2fcfdeaa75dfb095a4044392
#
_entry.id   7aa5a86b2fcfdeaa75dfb095a4044392
#
_cell.length_a   1.000
_cell.length_b   1.000
_cell.length_c   1.000
_cell.angle_alpha   90.00
_cell.angle_beta   90.00
_cell.angle_gamma   90.00
#
_symmetry.space_group_name_H-M   'P 1'
#
loop_
_entity.id
_entity.type
_entity.pdbx_description
1 polymer ?
#
loop_
_entity_poly.entity_id
_entity_poly.type
_entity_poly.pdbx_seq_one_letter_code
_entity_poly.pdbx_strand_id
1 'polypeptide(L)'
;MGKVKMLALVAVSSLALAGCATTQGTSPKGLEAPIEKASFKFAADLKDGGYKVVVTDVLKTWLDSGKKITIISTLPVADDKSLGTLPAAVNGAMPKTEKELTTADKDKLLLAAGPDKEQTIVIYCGFVACRRSHIGAKILVENGYKNVYRFPGGITAWREMGYPLTK
;
A
#
# COMPACT_ATOMS: atom_id res chain seq x y z
N MET A 1 29.39 76.65 -13.05
CA MET A 1 28.03 76.09 -13.29
C MET A 1 28.21 74.74 -13.92
N GLY A 2 28.29 73.68 -13.08
CA GLY A 2 28.52 72.34 -13.49
C GLY A 2 27.19 71.56 -13.42
N LYS A 3 26.76 71.00 -14.57
CA LYS A 3 25.56 70.18 -14.66
C LYS A 3 25.89 68.74 -14.18
N VAL A 4 25.36 68.36 -13.02
CA VAL A 4 25.39 67.00 -12.54
C VAL A 4 24.39 66.14 -13.35
N LYS A 5 24.90 65.24 -14.17
CA LYS A 5 24.07 64.19 -14.82
C LYS A 5 23.77 63.09 -13.85
N MET A 6 22.52 63.01 -13.45
CA MET A 6 21.98 61.92 -12.62
C MET A 6 21.80 60.67 -13.50
N LEU A 7 22.64 59.67 -13.31
CA LEU A 7 22.48 58.36 -13.93
C LEU A 7 21.45 57.58 -13.11
N ALA A 8 20.29 57.34 -13.69
CA ALA A 8 19.30 56.44 -13.13
C ALA A 8 19.74 54.99 -13.35
N LEU A 9 20.12 54.30 -12.28
CA LEU A 9 20.40 52.89 -12.30
C LEU A 9 19.06 52.13 -12.34
N VAL A 10 18.68 51.59 -13.50
CA VAL A 10 17.54 50.69 -13.63
C VAL A 10 18.00 49.31 -13.16
N ALA A 11 17.63 48.95 -11.94
CA ALA A 11 17.80 47.59 -11.44
C ALA A 11 16.78 46.71 -12.15
N VAL A 12 17.22 45.91 -13.11
CA VAL A 12 16.44 44.87 -13.72
C VAL A 12 16.41 43.70 -12.72
N SER A 13 15.33 43.64 -11.93
CA SER A 13 15.03 42.48 -11.11
C SER A 13 14.70 41.32 -12.04
N SER A 14 15.67 40.44 -12.29
CA SER A 14 15.44 39.14 -12.90
C SER A 14 14.63 38.28 -11.92
N LEU A 15 13.30 38.28 -12.08
CA LEU A 15 12.44 37.27 -11.50
C LEU A 15 12.88 35.93 -12.10
N ALA A 16 13.68 35.18 -11.34
CA ALA A 16 13.88 33.77 -11.63
C ALA A 16 12.53 33.08 -11.46
N LEU A 17 11.85 32.87 -12.58
CA LEU A 17 10.77 31.90 -12.67
C LEU A 17 11.40 30.54 -12.32
N ALA A 18 11.31 30.16 -11.05
CA ALA A 18 11.48 28.79 -10.66
C ALA A 18 10.40 28.01 -11.40
N GLY A 19 10.69 27.62 -12.63
CA GLY A 19 9.88 26.67 -13.36
C GLY A 19 9.76 25.46 -12.48
N CYS A 20 8.53 25.11 -12.07
CA CYS A 20 8.25 23.79 -11.54
C CYS A 20 8.85 22.82 -12.55
N ALA A 21 9.95 22.17 -12.18
CA ALA A 21 10.44 21.03 -12.93
C ALA A 21 9.29 20.04 -12.93
N THR A 22 8.52 20.01 -14.01
CA THR A 22 7.52 18.99 -14.25
C THR A 22 8.30 17.71 -14.37
N THR A 23 8.44 16.98 -13.25
CA THR A 23 8.90 15.61 -13.30
C THR A 23 7.94 14.88 -14.23
N GLN A 24 8.45 14.41 -15.37
CA GLN A 24 7.68 13.55 -16.24
C GLN A 24 7.35 12.29 -15.44
N GLY A 25 6.06 12.12 -15.11
CA GLY A 25 5.59 10.94 -14.40
C GLY A 25 5.03 11.21 -13.00
N THR A 26 4.45 10.19 -12.40
CA THR A 26 3.81 10.22 -11.07
C THR A 26 4.81 9.91 -9.94
N SER A 27 5.99 9.38 -10.28
CA SER A 27 7.07 9.08 -9.33
C SER A 27 8.04 10.24 -9.23
N PRO A 28 8.38 10.72 -8.02
CA PRO A 28 9.40 11.76 -7.83
C PRO A 28 10.79 11.43 -8.41
N LYS A 29 11.07 10.15 -8.64
CA LYS A 29 12.31 9.65 -9.22
C LYS A 29 12.19 9.22 -10.68
N GLY A 30 11.03 9.46 -11.33
CA GLY A 30 10.78 9.03 -12.71
C GLY A 30 10.75 7.50 -12.90
N LEU A 31 10.33 6.74 -11.89
CA LEU A 31 10.27 5.28 -11.92
C LEU A 31 8.96 4.76 -12.53
N GLU A 32 8.50 5.35 -13.63
CA GLU A 32 7.20 5.02 -14.24
C GLU A 32 7.12 3.59 -14.77
N ALA A 33 8.16 3.06 -15.39
CA ALA A 33 8.12 1.70 -15.92
C ALA A 33 7.90 0.62 -14.84
N PRO A 34 8.55 0.66 -13.66
CA PRO A 34 8.21 -0.22 -12.55
C PRO A 34 6.79 -0.01 -12.01
N ILE A 35 6.30 1.23 -11.96
CA ILE A 35 4.95 1.57 -11.51
C ILE A 35 3.91 1.01 -12.50
N GLU A 36 4.09 1.24 -13.80
CA GLU A 36 3.25 0.67 -14.86
C GLU A 36 3.15 -0.86 -14.71
N LYS A 37 4.29 -1.55 -14.65
CA LYS A 37 4.33 -3.01 -14.49
C LYS A 37 3.59 -3.49 -13.23
N ALA A 38 3.78 -2.80 -12.11
CA ALA A 38 3.09 -3.12 -10.86
C ALA A 38 1.58 -2.88 -10.97
N SER A 39 1.16 -1.81 -11.65
CA SER A 39 -0.25 -1.45 -11.87
C SER A 39 -0.97 -2.47 -12.76
N PHE A 40 -0.37 -2.86 -13.87
CA PHE A 40 -0.92 -3.91 -14.74
C PHE A 40 -1.07 -5.24 -14.02
N LYS A 41 -0.05 -5.64 -13.25
CA LYS A 41 -0.11 -6.84 -12.44
C LYS A 41 -1.23 -6.76 -11.42
N PHE A 42 -1.36 -5.63 -10.74
CA PHE A 42 -2.42 -5.42 -9.75
C PHE A 42 -3.82 -5.45 -10.37
N ALA A 43 -4.00 -4.85 -11.55
CA ALA A 43 -5.26 -4.90 -12.29
C ALA A 43 -5.66 -6.35 -12.65
N ALA A 44 -4.69 -7.17 -13.10
CA ALA A 44 -4.90 -8.58 -13.37
C ALA A 44 -5.25 -9.36 -12.07
N ASP A 45 -4.53 -9.10 -10.98
CA ASP A 45 -4.79 -9.70 -9.67
C ASP A 45 -6.21 -9.36 -9.17
N LEU A 46 -6.70 -8.14 -9.39
CA LEU A 46 -8.07 -7.74 -9.01
C LEU A 46 -9.13 -8.53 -9.77
N LYS A 47 -8.95 -8.67 -11.08
CA LYS A 47 -9.87 -9.42 -11.93
C LYS A 47 -9.94 -10.90 -11.54
N ASP A 48 -8.78 -11.48 -11.18
CA ASP A 48 -8.67 -12.90 -10.80
C ASP A 48 -9.17 -13.16 -9.37
N GLY A 49 -8.95 -12.24 -8.45
CA GLY A 49 -9.12 -12.48 -7.01
C GLY A 49 -10.52 -12.24 -6.45
N GLY A 50 -11.38 -11.47 -7.13
CA GLY A 50 -12.77 -11.20 -6.70
C GLY A 50 -12.91 -10.42 -5.39
N TYR A 51 -11.83 -9.94 -4.79
CA TYR A 51 -11.81 -9.16 -3.56
C TYR A 51 -11.94 -7.66 -3.83
N LYS A 52 -12.27 -6.90 -2.80
CA LYS A 52 -12.30 -5.43 -2.80
C LYS A 52 -10.91 -4.85 -2.50
N VAL A 53 -10.75 -3.55 -2.69
CA VAL A 53 -9.51 -2.82 -2.37
C VAL A 53 -9.77 -1.77 -1.31
N VAL A 54 -8.80 -1.58 -0.43
CA VAL A 54 -8.75 -0.44 0.50
C VAL A 54 -7.39 0.24 0.38
N VAL A 55 -7.40 1.57 0.27
CA VAL A 55 -6.17 2.38 0.22
C VAL A 55 -5.76 2.84 1.61
N THR A 56 -4.54 3.35 1.75
CA THR A 56 -3.89 3.66 3.02
C THR A 56 -4.72 4.58 3.91
N ASP A 57 -5.19 5.72 3.39
CA ASP A 57 -5.93 6.72 4.17
C ASP A 57 -7.31 6.21 4.61
N VAL A 58 -7.99 5.44 3.75
CA VAL A 58 -9.27 4.83 4.08
C VAL A 58 -9.09 3.79 5.18
N LEU A 59 -8.05 2.94 5.09
CA LEU A 59 -7.76 1.97 6.14
C LEU A 59 -7.43 2.65 7.47
N LYS A 60 -6.64 3.72 7.43
CA LYS A 60 -6.35 4.52 8.64
C LYS A 60 -7.64 5.08 9.26
N THR A 61 -8.52 5.66 8.46
CA THR A 61 -9.82 6.15 8.92
C THR A 61 -10.67 5.04 9.54
N TRP A 62 -10.67 3.84 8.98
CA TRP A 62 -11.40 2.69 9.56
C TRP A 62 -10.86 2.32 10.93
N LEU A 63 -9.54 2.31 11.10
CA LEU A 63 -8.90 2.01 12.39
C LEU A 63 -9.21 3.10 13.43
N ASP A 64 -9.08 4.36 13.05
CA ASP A 64 -9.33 5.49 13.95
C ASP A 64 -10.79 5.58 14.40
N SER A 65 -11.73 5.19 13.54
CA SER A 65 -13.15 5.15 13.87
C SER A 65 -13.57 3.92 14.70
N GLY A 66 -12.63 3.03 15.02
CA GLY A 66 -12.96 1.80 15.76
C GLY A 66 -13.78 0.79 14.96
N LYS A 67 -13.78 0.87 13.62
CA LYS A 67 -14.47 -0.11 12.78
C LYS A 67 -13.96 -1.52 13.08
N LYS A 68 -14.88 -2.44 13.33
CA LYS A 68 -14.54 -3.86 13.54
C LYS A 68 -14.02 -4.46 12.24
N ILE A 69 -12.73 -4.76 12.20
CA ILE A 69 -12.04 -5.37 11.06
C ILE A 69 -11.01 -6.36 11.58
N THR A 70 -10.84 -7.46 10.85
CA THR A 70 -9.73 -8.38 11.06
C THR A 70 -8.63 -8.01 10.07
N ILE A 71 -7.42 -7.72 10.57
CA ILE A 71 -6.27 -7.38 9.73
C ILE A 71 -5.33 -8.57 9.68
N ILE A 72 -4.97 -9.01 8.48
CA ILE A 72 -4.10 -10.17 8.28
C ILE A 72 -2.83 -9.77 7.52
N SER A 73 -1.68 -9.99 8.14
CA SER A 73 -0.38 -9.93 7.46
C SER A 73 -0.12 -11.23 6.74
N THR A 74 0.23 -11.15 5.45
CA THR A 74 0.66 -12.33 4.67
C THR A 74 2.17 -12.43 4.52
N LEU A 75 2.90 -11.61 5.24
CA LEU A 75 4.35 -11.68 5.32
C LEU A 75 4.81 -12.90 6.14
N PRO A 76 6.02 -13.42 5.89
CA PRO A 76 6.65 -14.37 6.80
C PRO A 76 6.70 -13.81 8.23
N VAL A 77 6.56 -14.69 9.22
CA VAL A 77 6.63 -14.30 10.64
C VAL A 77 7.93 -13.56 10.98
N ALA A 78 9.05 -13.94 10.35
CA ALA A 78 10.33 -13.26 10.54
C ALA A 78 10.31 -11.80 10.04
N ASP A 79 9.62 -11.56 8.91
CA ASP A 79 9.47 -10.22 8.34
C ASP A 79 8.56 -9.36 9.25
N ASP A 80 7.44 -9.91 9.73
CA ASP A 80 6.56 -9.22 10.69
C ASP A 80 7.32 -8.83 11.98
N LYS A 81 8.17 -9.72 12.50
CA LYS A 81 8.99 -9.43 13.69
C LYS A 81 10.03 -8.31 13.43
N SER A 82 10.61 -8.26 12.25
CA SER A 82 11.65 -7.28 11.92
C SER A 82 11.10 -5.93 11.51
N LEU A 83 10.01 -5.90 10.74
CA LEU A 83 9.39 -4.70 10.20
C LEU A 83 8.35 -4.08 11.13
N GLY A 84 7.77 -4.88 12.02
CA GLY A 84 6.53 -4.60 12.71
C GLY A 84 5.31 -4.96 11.86
N THR A 85 4.12 -4.77 12.41
CA THR A 85 2.84 -5.05 11.75
C THR A 85 1.91 -3.84 11.82
N LEU A 86 0.87 -3.82 10.99
CA LEU A 86 -0.23 -2.90 11.21
C LEU A 86 -0.88 -3.19 12.59
N PRO A 87 -1.50 -2.18 13.24
CA PRO A 87 -2.15 -2.36 14.53
C PRO A 87 -3.15 -3.54 14.52
N ALA A 88 -3.08 -4.38 15.55
CA ALA A 88 -3.92 -5.56 15.75
C ALA A 88 -3.88 -6.61 14.61
N ALA A 89 -2.88 -6.57 13.74
CA ALA A 89 -2.74 -7.55 12.68
C ALA A 89 -2.36 -8.93 13.23
N VAL A 90 -3.01 -9.96 12.69
CA VAL A 90 -2.65 -11.36 12.91
C VAL A 90 -1.86 -11.91 11.72
N ASN A 91 -1.01 -12.89 11.93
CA ASN A 91 -0.20 -13.46 10.85
C ASN A 91 -0.94 -14.63 10.16
N GLY A 92 -1.13 -14.48 8.85
CA GLY A 92 -1.61 -15.51 7.93
C GLY A 92 -0.62 -15.62 6.76
N ALA A 93 0.66 -15.92 7.04
CA ALA A 93 1.73 -15.97 6.05
C ALA A 93 1.37 -16.77 4.82
N MET A 94 1.64 -16.22 3.63
CA MET A 94 1.39 -16.87 2.35
C MET A 94 2.70 -17.03 1.56
N PRO A 95 2.80 -18.02 0.68
CA PRO A 95 3.94 -18.18 -0.21
C PRO A 95 3.99 -17.07 -1.28
N LYS A 96 5.13 -16.95 -1.98
CA LYS A 96 5.30 -15.95 -3.05
C LYS A 96 4.50 -16.29 -4.32
N THR A 97 4.22 -17.57 -4.53
CA THR A 97 3.51 -18.07 -5.71
C THR A 97 2.48 -19.12 -5.31
N GLU A 98 1.45 -19.27 -6.13
CA GLU A 98 0.41 -20.29 -5.93
C GLU A 98 0.97 -21.72 -6.01
N LYS A 99 2.07 -21.93 -6.75
CA LYS A 99 2.72 -23.24 -6.88
C LYS A 99 3.33 -23.75 -5.55
N GLU A 100 3.69 -22.83 -4.67
CA GLU A 100 4.27 -23.12 -3.35
C GLU A 100 3.21 -23.25 -2.27
N LEU A 101 1.93 -23.04 -2.60
CA LEU A 101 0.84 -23.03 -1.64
C LEU A 101 0.56 -24.44 -1.11
N THR A 102 0.59 -24.59 0.20
CA THR A 102 0.28 -25.84 0.89
C THR A 102 -1.09 -25.78 1.57
N THR A 103 -1.62 -26.94 1.95
CA THR A 103 -2.83 -27.03 2.78
C THR A 103 -2.63 -26.33 4.14
N ALA A 104 -1.46 -26.50 4.75
CA ALA A 104 -1.14 -25.86 6.02
C ALA A 104 -1.17 -24.33 5.95
N ASP A 105 -0.74 -23.73 4.83
CA ASP A 105 -0.85 -22.29 4.61
C ASP A 105 -2.31 -21.84 4.58
N LYS A 106 -3.16 -22.60 3.87
CA LYS A 106 -4.60 -22.31 3.79
C LYS A 106 -5.27 -22.41 5.16
N ASP A 107 -5.00 -23.48 5.89
CA ASP A 107 -5.57 -23.70 7.22
C ASP A 107 -5.17 -22.58 8.20
N LYS A 108 -3.91 -22.18 8.18
CA LYS A 108 -3.41 -21.08 8.98
C LYS A 108 -4.11 -19.77 8.63
N LEU A 109 -4.30 -19.48 7.34
CA LEU A 109 -5.02 -18.28 6.89
C LEU A 109 -6.48 -18.28 7.35
N LEU A 110 -7.18 -19.42 7.18
CA LEU A 110 -8.58 -19.54 7.57
C LEU A 110 -8.76 -19.44 9.09
N LEU A 111 -7.80 -19.98 9.86
CA LEU A 111 -7.76 -19.79 11.32
C LEU A 111 -7.58 -18.32 11.69
N ALA A 112 -6.68 -17.61 11.03
CA ALA A 112 -6.45 -16.17 11.24
C ALA A 112 -7.67 -15.32 10.86
N ALA A 113 -8.40 -15.74 9.82
CA ALA A 113 -9.63 -15.08 9.40
C ALA A 113 -10.80 -15.30 10.36
N GLY A 114 -10.82 -16.43 11.07
CA GLY A 114 -11.94 -16.81 11.96
C GLY A 114 -13.20 -17.31 11.21
N PRO A 115 -14.22 -17.74 11.93
CA PRO A 115 -15.37 -18.44 11.33
C PRO A 115 -16.42 -17.54 10.68
N ASP A 116 -16.46 -16.25 11.05
CA ASP A 116 -17.49 -15.30 10.57
C ASP A 116 -17.18 -14.88 9.12
N LYS A 117 -18.01 -15.33 8.19
CA LYS A 117 -17.86 -15.03 6.76
C LYS A 117 -18.36 -13.63 6.38
N GLU A 118 -19.13 -12.97 7.22
CA GLU A 118 -19.67 -11.63 6.99
C GLU A 118 -18.75 -10.53 7.51
N GLN A 119 -17.76 -10.85 8.35
CA GLN A 119 -16.83 -9.86 8.89
C GLN A 119 -16.02 -9.17 7.81
N THR A 120 -15.61 -7.94 8.08
CA THR A 120 -14.67 -7.21 7.23
C THR A 120 -13.24 -7.69 7.49
N ILE A 121 -12.58 -8.20 6.47
CA ILE A 121 -11.18 -8.63 6.54
C ILE A 121 -10.34 -7.72 5.65
N VAL A 122 -9.25 -7.20 6.20
CA VAL A 122 -8.21 -6.49 5.44
C VAL A 122 -6.96 -7.35 5.41
N ILE A 123 -6.47 -7.67 4.21
CA ILE A 123 -5.28 -8.49 4.04
C ILE A 123 -4.19 -7.72 3.32
N TYR A 124 -2.97 -7.76 3.84
CA TYR A 124 -1.84 -6.99 3.30
C TYR A 124 -0.55 -7.80 3.21
N CYS A 125 0.40 -7.23 2.49
CA CYS A 125 1.77 -7.73 2.29
C CYS A 125 2.76 -6.56 2.40
N GLY A 126 3.91 -6.64 1.73
CA GLY A 126 4.93 -5.60 1.73
C GLY A 126 4.55 -4.37 0.90
N PHE A 127 4.11 -4.58 -0.35
CA PHE A 127 3.90 -3.54 -1.36
C PHE A 127 3.00 -4.03 -2.49
N VAL A 128 2.60 -3.13 -3.42
CA VAL A 128 1.57 -3.40 -4.44
C VAL A 128 1.86 -4.61 -5.35
N ALA A 129 3.11 -4.83 -5.72
CA ALA A 129 3.50 -5.95 -6.59
C ALA A 129 3.65 -7.29 -5.86
N CYS A 130 3.50 -7.32 -4.53
CA CYS A 130 3.61 -8.53 -3.72
C CYS A 130 2.38 -9.42 -3.90
N ARG A 131 2.58 -10.67 -4.35
CA ARG A 131 1.46 -11.60 -4.59
C ARG A 131 0.89 -12.25 -3.35
N ARG A 132 1.61 -12.29 -2.23
CA ARG A 132 1.17 -12.98 -1.02
C ARG A 132 -0.23 -12.57 -0.57
N SER A 133 -0.52 -11.25 -0.52
CA SER A 133 -1.83 -10.73 -0.16
C SER A 133 -2.90 -11.00 -1.22
N HIS A 134 -2.53 -11.11 -2.51
CA HIS A 134 -3.46 -11.56 -3.54
C HIS A 134 -3.86 -13.03 -3.32
N ILE A 135 -2.89 -13.92 -3.14
CA ILE A 135 -3.13 -15.34 -2.89
C ILE A 135 -4.05 -15.52 -1.67
N GLY A 136 -3.72 -14.88 -0.56
CA GLY A 136 -4.53 -14.97 0.65
C GLY A 136 -5.94 -14.40 0.47
N ALA A 137 -6.08 -13.23 -0.16
CA ALA A 137 -7.38 -12.63 -0.41
C ALA A 137 -8.27 -13.52 -1.29
N LYS A 138 -7.71 -14.07 -2.37
CA LYS A 138 -8.41 -15.00 -3.27
C LYS A 138 -8.89 -16.24 -2.53
N ILE A 139 -8.04 -16.87 -1.71
CA ILE A 139 -8.42 -18.03 -0.89
C ILE A 139 -9.60 -17.68 0.02
N LEU A 140 -9.59 -16.51 0.68
CA LEU A 140 -10.71 -16.11 1.54
C LEU A 140 -12.01 -15.96 0.75
N VAL A 141 -11.97 -15.30 -0.42
CA VAL A 141 -13.15 -15.18 -1.30
C VAL A 141 -13.67 -16.54 -1.74
N GLU A 142 -12.78 -17.44 -2.19
CA GLU A 142 -13.13 -18.81 -2.59
C GLU A 142 -13.72 -19.65 -1.44
N ASN A 143 -13.37 -19.33 -0.18
CA ASN A 143 -13.93 -19.94 1.02
C ASN A 143 -15.16 -19.20 1.58
N GLY A 144 -15.78 -18.31 0.80
CA GLY A 144 -17.08 -17.70 1.08
C GLY A 144 -17.05 -16.46 1.99
N TYR A 145 -15.88 -15.87 2.27
CA TYR A 145 -15.81 -14.59 2.96
C TYR A 145 -16.26 -13.46 2.02
N LYS A 146 -17.24 -12.64 2.44
CA LYS A 146 -17.91 -11.69 1.56
C LYS A 146 -17.29 -10.28 1.57
N ASN A 147 -16.58 -9.93 2.63
CA ASN A 147 -16.04 -8.61 2.83
C ASN A 147 -14.52 -8.61 2.93
N VAL A 148 -13.86 -9.20 1.91
CA VAL A 148 -12.41 -9.28 1.82
C VAL A 148 -11.87 -8.06 1.07
N TYR A 149 -10.98 -7.32 1.72
CA TYR A 149 -10.29 -6.16 1.18
C TYR A 149 -8.79 -6.43 1.11
N ARG A 150 -8.20 -6.32 -0.06
CA ARG A 150 -6.74 -6.27 -0.18
C ARG A 150 -6.27 -4.84 0.05
N PHE A 151 -5.27 -4.66 0.91
CA PHE A 151 -4.54 -3.41 1.08
C PHE A 151 -3.23 -3.49 0.26
N PRO A 152 -3.21 -2.98 -0.99
CA PRO A 152 -2.08 -3.19 -1.91
C PRO A 152 -0.83 -2.42 -1.50
N GLY A 153 -0.96 -1.22 -0.92
CA GLY A 153 0.17 -0.44 -0.44
C GLY A 153 1.00 -1.17 0.62
N GLY A 154 0.34 -2.01 1.39
CA GLY A 154 0.97 -2.87 2.38
C GLY A 154 1.71 -2.10 3.46
N ILE A 155 2.60 -2.80 4.16
CA ILE A 155 3.37 -2.19 5.25
C ILE A 155 4.28 -1.04 4.76
N THR A 156 4.71 -1.06 3.51
CA THR A 156 5.55 0.00 2.95
C THR A 156 4.81 1.32 2.90
N ALA A 157 3.62 1.36 2.27
CA ALA A 157 2.82 2.59 2.20
C ALA A 157 2.38 3.07 3.59
N TRP A 158 2.05 2.14 4.50
CA TRP A 158 1.70 2.46 5.88
C TRP A 158 2.83 3.20 6.62
N ARG A 159 4.07 2.72 6.44
CA ARG A 159 5.27 3.34 7.01
C ARG A 159 5.62 4.67 6.37
N GLU A 160 5.49 4.79 5.04
CA GLU A 160 5.75 6.02 4.30
C GLU A 160 4.83 7.17 4.75
N MET A 161 3.59 6.84 5.14
CA MET A 161 2.64 7.80 5.71
C MET A 161 2.92 8.13 7.20
N GLY A 162 3.96 7.55 7.80
CA GLY A 162 4.30 7.76 9.21
C GLY A 162 3.30 7.16 10.20
N TYR A 163 2.45 6.21 9.77
CA TYR A 163 1.46 5.62 10.65
C TYR A 163 2.06 4.59 11.62
N PRO A 164 1.48 4.41 12.82
CA PRO A 164 2.03 3.56 13.86
C PRO A 164 2.05 2.09 13.46
N LEU A 165 3.12 1.40 13.86
CA LEU A 165 3.27 -0.05 13.75
C LEU A 165 3.30 -0.67 15.15
N THR A 166 2.82 -1.91 15.23
CA THR A 166 3.02 -2.80 16.39
C THR A 166 4.32 -3.58 16.18
N LYS A 167 5.17 -3.62 17.21
CA LYS A 167 6.38 -4.45 17.26
C LYS A 167 6.14 -5.70 18.10
#